data_7dba5dd67ccb7b91b3caffdce7785d27
#
_entry.id   7dba5dd67ccb7b91b3caffdce7785d27
#
_cell.length_a   1.000
_cell.length_b   1.000
_cell.length_c   1.000
_cell.angle_alpha   90.00
_cell.angle_beta   90.00
_cell.angle_gamma   90.00
#
_symmetry.space_group_name_H-M   'P 1'
#
loop_
_entity.id
_entity.type
_entity.pdbx_description
1 polymer ?
#
loop_
_entity_poly.entity_id
_entity_poly.type
_entity_poly.pdbx_seq_one_letter_code
_entity_poly.pdbx_strand_id
1 'polypeptide(L)'
;MTAVEPKIDTITVHNPADGRVAGSVPIDGPETVAAKARQLRAAQNEWEAIGPRGRKKWMMLWQDWVLDNADLLTEVLMKETGKSRGDASIEAVLIADAIKYWAGNAEEFLADRHPGAHSPLFKVKKLTTVYRPYPLVGMIEPWNFPLAMLALDLVPALAAGAAVLLKPSEVTPLSAVELARGWKETGAPAVFELATGYGATGVSVIENSDYVHFTGSTGTGRKVAVACAERLIPCSLELGGKDPAIVLADADVDRAANGIAWGGMFNSGQVCISVERVFVEAPIYDEFVAKLAAQVAKVQQGQESGPGFNFNTGAMATPAQRDIVDRHVSEAVSGGARVLTGGKPTGVGTFFQPTVLADVTQEMSCMAEETFGPTLPVVKVANEEEAIRLANDSVYGLSATVWTGDTARGERVARRLESGAVNINDAMTNVFCFSLPMGGWKESGIGYRGGGAAGLIKFCRQQAITAPRIPTQKSEMLWYSSTQKQSSFARAAIRAFSGRGKRRLGRKV
;
A
#
# COMPACT_ATOMS: atom_id res chain seq x y z
N MET A 1 43.47 29.31 8.32
CA MET A 1 42.84 28.02 8.53
C MET A 1 41.62 27.98 7.61
N THR A 2 41.74 27.34 6.46
CA THR A 2 40.60 27.07 5.57
C THR A 2 39.72 26.02 6.25
N ALA A 3 38.48 26.39 6.59
CA ALA A 3 37.52 25.45 7.09
C ALA A 3 37.35 24.37 6.00
N VAL A 4 37.72 23.14 6.31
CA VAL A 4 37.40 21.97 5.49
C VAL A 4 35.90 21.82 5.61
N GLU A 5 35.14 22.10 4.53
CA GLU A 5 33.73 21.79 4.49
C GLU A 5 33.57 20.28 4.75
N PRO A 6 32.67 19.88 5.65
CA PRO A 6 32.45 18.47 5.92
C PRO A 6 32.00 17.78 4.62
N LYS A 7 32.74 16.75 4.21
CA LYS A 7 32.37 15.92 3.05
C LYS A 7 31.06 15.27 3.35
N ILE A 8 29.99 15.74 2.69
CA ILE A 8 28.65 15.13 2.80
C ILE A 8 28.69 13.81 2.01
N ASP A 9 28.47 12.69 2.69
CA ASP A 9 28.29 11.41 2.02
C ASP A 9 27.01 11.44 1.20
N THR A 10 27.09 10.92 -0.03
CA THR A 10 25.98 10.95 -1.00
C THR A 10 25.67 9.57 -1.55
N ILE A 11 24.41 9.36 -1.92
CA ILE A 11 23.95 8.22 -2.74
C ILE A 11 23.95 8.69 -4.17
N THR A 12 24.69 8.01 -5.05
CA THR A 12 24.60 8.19 -6.50
C THR A 12 23.55 7.24 -7.07
N VAL A 13 22.57 7.79 -7.77
CA VAL A 13 21.47 7.04 -8.41
C VAL A 13 21.85 6.81 -9.87
N HIS A 14 21.70 5.56 -10.31
CA HIS A 14 21.97 5.17 -11.69
C HIS A 14 20.70 4.70 -12.39
N ASN A 15 20.56 5.05 -13.66
CA ASN A 15 19.50 4.51 -14.50
C ASN A 15 19.77 3.01 -14.79
N PRO A 16 18.90 2.10 -14.38
CA PRO A 16 19.14 0.67 -14.57
C PRO A 16 19.04 0.22 -16.04
N ALA A 17 18.42 1.02 -16.91
CA ALA A 17 18.31 0.69 -18.34
C ALA A 17 19.65 0.84 -19.08
N ASP A 18 20.51 1.77 -18.68
CA ASP A 18 21.74 2.11 -19.41
C ASP A 18 22.97 2.38 -18.52
N GLY A 19 22.81 2.37 -17.19
CA GLY A 19 23.87 2.58 -16.21
C GLY A 19 24.31 4.04 -16.02
N ARG A 20 23.73 5.01 -16.74
CA ARG A 20 24.08 6.43 -16.60
C ARG A 20 23.68 6.95 -15.23
N VAL A 21 24.45 7.93 -14.72
CA VAL A 21 24.08 8.64 -13.50
C VAL A 21 22.81 9.45 -13.73
N ALA A 22 21.79 9.19 -12.94
CA ALA A 22 20.52 9.93 -12.94
C ALA A 22 20.56 11.15 -12.01
N GLY A 23 21.29 11.07 -10.90
CA GLY A 23 21.43 12.13 -9.92
C GLY A 23 22.10 11.65 -8.64
N SER A 24 22.06 12.49 -7.61
CA SER A 24 22.55 12.11 -6.27
C SER A 24 21.76 12.80 -5.18
N VAL A 25 21.70 12.18 -4.00
CA VAL A 25 21.09 12.73 -2.78
C VAL A 25 22.06 12.59 -1.60
N PRO A 26 22.02 13.51 -0.59
CA PRO A 26 22.82 13.37 0.62
C PRO A 26 22.36 12.15 1.44
N ILE A 27 23.23 11.68 2.35
CA ILE A 27 22.87 10.71 3.38
C ILE A 27 22.61 11.45 4.69
N ASP A 28 21.38 11.39 5.17
CA ASP A 28 20.99 11.96 6.46
C ASP A 28 21.37 11.02 7.61
N GLY A 29 22.25 11.50 8.48
CA GLY A 29 22.58 10.81 9.72
C GLY A 29 21.52 11.05 10.82
N PRO A 30 21.62 10.33 11.96
CA PRO A 30 20.63 10.38 13.04
C PRO A 30 20.34 11.79 13.56
N GLU A 31 21.35 12.63 13.69
CA GLU A 31 21.21 14.02 14.17
C GLU A 31 20.39 14.88 13.20
N THR A 32 20.63 14.73 11.88
CA THR A 32 19.88 15.42 10.82
C THR A 32 18.43 14.98 10.81
N VAL A 33 18.17 13.66 10.90
CA VAL A 33 16.83 13.11 10.99
C VAL A 33 16.09 13.64 12.21
N ALA A 34 16.73 13.64 13.38
CA ALA A 34 16.14 14.19 14.61
C ALA A 34 15.85 15.69 14.51
N ALA A 35 16.71 16.47 13.84
CA ALA A 35 16.49 17.89 13.61
C ALA A 35 15.28 18.13 12.71
N LYS A 36 15.16 17.40 11.57
CA LYS A 36 13.99 17.43 10.67
C LYS A 36 12.71 17.06 11.43
N ALA A 37 12.75 16.01 12.25
CA ALA A 37 11.60 15.58 13.04
C ALA A 37 11.12 16.67 14.03
N ARG A 38 12.03 17.38 14.70
CA ARG A 38 11.67 18.50 15.58
C ARG A 38 11.01 19.65 14.82
N GLN A 39 11.54 20.01 13.64
CA GLN A 39 10.95 21.06 12.80
C GLN A 39 9.54 20.68 12.33
N LEU A 40 9.36 19.45 11.88
CA LEU A 40 8.05 18.92 11.45
C LEU A 40 7.01 18.93 12.58
N ARG A 41 7.40 18.52 13.79
CA ARG A 41 6.53 18.57 14.97
C ARG A 41 6.12 20.00 15.34
N ALA A 42 7.03 20.97 15.21
CA ALA A 42 6.70 22.37 15.46
C ALA A 42 5.67 22.91 14.46
N ALA A 43 5.82 22.58 13.16
CA ALA A 43 4.91 23.01 12.11
C ALA A 43 3.56 22.25 12.16
N GLN A 44 3.51 21.02 12.69
CA GLN A 44 2.30 20.21 12.73
C GLN A 44 1.17 20.84 13.55
N ASN A 45 1.50 21.56 14.63
CA ASN A 45 0.47 22.20 15.44
C ASN A 45 -0.37 23.21 14.65
N GLU A 46 0.26 24.00 13.80
CA GLU A 46 -0.44 24.92 12.88
C GLU A 46 -1.25 24.14 11.84
N TRP A 47 -0.66 23.09 11.28
CA TRP A 47 -1.30 22.24 10.28
C TRP A 47 -2.56 21.53 10.82
N GLU A 48 -2.53 21.06 12.07
CA GLU A 48 -3.72 20.53 12.75
C GLU A 48 -4.76 21.64 12.96
N ALA A 49 -4.31 22.81 13.45
CA ALA A 49 -5.19 23.90 13.85
C ALA A 49 -5.99 24.53 12.68
N ILE A 50 -5.43 24.61 11.48
CA ILE A 50 -6.17 25.12 10.31
C ILE A 50 -7.30 24.21 9.84
N GLY A 51 -7.39 22.98 10.37
CA GLY A 51 -8.45 22.02 10.10
C GLY A 51 -8.48 21.47 8.67
N PRO A 52 -9.38 20.52 8.37
CA PRO A 52 -9.45 19.89 7.05
C PRO A 52 -9.66 20.87 5.89
N ARG A 53 -10.51 21.89 6.08
CA ARG A 53 -10.78 22.92 5.06
C ARG A 53 -9.54 23.76 4.75
N GLY A 54 -8.79 24.16 5.79
CA GLY A 54 -7.56 24.92 5.61
C GLY A 54 -6.48 24.11 4.90
N ARG A 55 -6.32 22.82 5.28
CA ARG A 55 -5.40 21.88 4.65
C ARG A 55 -5.73 21.64 3.18
N LYS A 56 -7.02 21.48 2.83
CA LYS A 56 -7.48 21.30 1.45
C LYS A 56 -6.94 22.37 0.52
N LYS A 57 -6.92 23.65 0.95
CA LYS A 57 -6.39 24.75 0.12
C LYS A 57 -4.95 24.46 -0.34
N TRP A 58 -4.08 24.11 0.58
CA TRP A 58 -2.66 23.85 0.29
C TRP A 58 -2.46 22.59 -0.52
N MET A 59 -3.21 21.55 -0.21
CA MET A 59 -3.16 20.29 -0.97
C MET A 59 -3.61 20.48 -2.42
N MET A 60 -4.64 21.31 -2.67
CA MET A 60 -5.07 21.61 -4.05
C MET A 60 -4.03 22.41 -4.83
N LEU A 61 -3.31 23.37 -4.20
CA LEU A 61 -2.17 24.04 -4.83
C LEU A 61 -1.05 23.06 -5.18
N TRP A 62 -0.84 22.07 -4.31
CA TRP A 62 0.12 20.99 -4.59
C TRP A 62 -0.34 20.07 -5.72
N GLN A 63 -1.64 19.79 -5.83
CA GLN A 63 -2.22 19.08 -6.97
C GLN A 63 -1.96 19.84 -8.27
N ASP A 64 -2.23 21.14 -8.30
CA ASP A 64 -1.98 21.99 -9.47
C ASP A 64 -0.50 21.91 -9.86
N TRP A 65 0.41 22.02 -8.89
CA TRP A 65 1.85 21.87 -9.15
C TRP A 65 2.20 20.49 -9.75
N VAL A 66 1.62 19.40 -9.24
CA VAL A 66 1.86 18.04 -9.76
C VAL A 66 1.37 17.92 -11.21
N LEU A 67 0.20 18.48 -11.52
CA LEU A 67 -0.35 18.46 -12.88
C LEU A 67 0.51 19.29 -13.85
N ASP A 68 0.96 20.47 -13.44
CA ASP A 68 1.81 21.35 -14.25
C ASP A 68 3.21 20.75 -14.48
N ASN A 69 3.69 19.88 -13.56
CA ASN A 69 5.00 19.26 -13.63
C ASN A 69 4.95 17.73 -13.90
N ALA A 70 3.84 17.21 -14.43
CA ALA A 70 3.66 15.77 -14.68
C ALA A 70 4.73 15.20 -15.62
N ASP A 71 5.11 15.94 -16.66
CA ASP A 71 6.19 15.53 -17.58
C ASP A 71 7.55 15.49 -16.89
N LEU A 72 7.88 16.50 -16.06
CA LEU A 72 9.11 16.52 -15.27
C LEU A 72 9.18 15.29 -14.33
N LEU A 73 8.10 15.00 -13.59
CA LEU A 73 8.02 13.87 -12.69
C LEU A 73 8.19 12.55 -13.46
N THR A 74 7.57 12.43 -14.64
CA THR A 74 7.71 11.27 -15.53
C THR A 74 9.17 11.08 -15.97
N GLU A 75 9.84 12.15 -16.41
CA GLU A 75 11.25 12.10 -16.84
C GLU A 75 12.19 11.71 -15.70
N VAL A 76 11.96 12.22 -14.49
CA VAL A 76 12.77 11.87 -13.31
C VAL A 76 12.56 10.40 -12.95
N LEU A 77 11.30 9.95 -12.92
CA LEU A 77 10.97 8.54 -12.69
C LEU A 77 11.65 7.62 -13.68
N MET A 78 11.55 7.90 -14.97
CA MET A 78 12.22 7.12 -16.01
C MET A 78 13.72 7.02 -15.75
N LYS A 79 14.37 8.13 -15.42
CA LYS A 79 15.83 8.17 -15.20
C LYS A 79 16.27 7.37 -13.98
N GLU A 80 15.51 7.37 -12.89
CA GLU A 80 15.93 6.66 -11.68
C GLU A 80 15.48 5.19 -11.62
N THR A 81 14.36 4.85 -12.30
CA THR A 81 13.74 3.52 -12.21
C THR A 81 14.00 2.63 -13.43
N GLY A 82 14.39 3.21 -14.57
CA GLY A 82 14.48 2.49 -15.84
C GLY A 82 13.14 2.15 -16.49
N LYS A 83 12.02 2.68 -15.99
CA LYS A 83 10.66 2.46 -16.52
C LYS A 83 10.52 2.96 -17.97
N SER A 84 9.57 2.36 -18.68
CA SER A 84 8.99 2.95 -19.88
C SER A 84 8.23 4.23 -19.53
N ARG A 85 8.02 5.12 -20.50
CA ARG A 85 7.23 6.33 -20.30
C ARG A 85 5.79 6.00 -19.90
N GLY A 86 5.23 4.92 -20.45
CA GLY A 86 3.89 4.45 -20.10
C GLY A 86 3.76 4.11 -18.62
N ASP A 87 4.68 3.32 -18.10
CA ASP A 87 4.69 2.91 -16.68
C ASP A 87 4.98 4.09 -15.74
N ALA A 88 5.84 5.03 -16.15
CA ALA A 88 6.22 6.17 -15.32
C ALA A 88 5.11 7.25 -15.24
N SER A 89 4.43 7.54 -16.35
CA SER A 89 3.45 8.64 -16.43
C SER A 89 2.21 8.42 -15.55
N ILE A 90 1.85 7.17 -15.29
CA ILE A 90 0.67 6.85 -14.45
C ILE A 90 0.86 7.28 -12.99
N GLU A 91 2.10 7.35 -12.50
CA GLU A 91 2.37 7.68 -11.10
C GLU A 91 2.04 9.14 -10.78
N ALA A 92 2.39 10.08 -11.66
CA ALA A 92 2.04 11.50 -11.48
C ALA A 92 0.51 11.72 -11.51
N VAL A 93 -0.19 11.03 -12.40
CA VAL A 93 -1.66 11.07 -12.47
C VAL A 93 -2.29 10.53 -11.19
N LEU A 94 -1.76 9.43 -10.67
CA LEU A 94 -2.28 8.82 -9.44
C LEU A 94 -2.12 9.73 -8.22
N ILE A 95 -0.99 10.46 -8.10
CA ILE A 95 -0.80 11.44 -7.02
C ILE A 95 -1.83 12.58 -7.12
N ALA A 96 -2.04 13.12 -8.30
CA ALA A 96 -3.00 14.21 -8.48
C ALA A 96 -4.43 13.77 -8.13
N ASP A 97 -4.82 12.55 -8.53
CA ASP A 97 -6.13 11.99 -8.19
C ASP A 97 -6.27 11.71 -6.68
N ALA A 98 -5.23 11.16 -6.07
CA ALA A 98 -5.20 10.93 -4.62
C ALA A 98 -5.33 12.22 -3.80
N ILE A 99 -4.62 13.29 -4.20
CA ILE A 99 -4.74 14.59 -3.53
C ILE A 99 -6.18 15.09 -3.58
N LYS A 100 -6.81 15.03 -4.76
CA LYS A 100 -8.21 15.43 -4.95
C LYS A 100 -9.14 14.62 -4.05
N TYR A 101 -8.98 13.30 -4.05
CA TYR A 101 -9.84 12.41 -3.28
C TYR A 101 -9.70 12.64 -1.78
N TRP A 102 -8.48 12.57 -1.24
CA TRP A 102 -8.25 12.66 0.20
C TRP A 102 -8.52 14.06 0.75
N ALA A 103 -8.03 15.12 0.09
CA ALA A 103 -8.31 16.49 0.50
C ALA A 103 -9.78 16.87 0.33
N GLY A 104 -10.45 16.29 -0.66
CA GLY A 104 -11.87 16.51 -0.93
C GLY A 104 -12.78 15.95 0.16
N ASN A 105 -12.44 14.79 0.71
CA ASN A 105 -13.27 14.05 1.66
C ASN A 105 -12.81 14.18 3.13
N ALA A 106 -11.65 14.79 3.40
CA ALA A 106 -11.06 14.83 4.75
C ALA A 106 -11.99 15.44 5.81
N GLU A 107 -12.79 16.45 5.45
CA GLU A 107 -13.73 17.08 6.39
C GLU A 107 -14.82 16.10 6.84
N GLU A 108 -15.39 15.33 5.92
CA GLU A 108 -16.39 14.33 6.23
C GLU A 108 -15.78 13.16 7.02
N PHE A 109 -14.62 12.69 6.59
CA PHE A 109 -13.95 11.53 7.20
C PHE A 109 -13.49 11.78 8.63
N LEU A 110 -13.09 13.02 8.94
CA LEU A 110 -12.62 13.43 10.27
C LEU A 110 -13.72 14.05 11.14
N ALA A 111 -14.96 14.13 10.65
CA ALA A 111 -16.06 14.66 11.43
C ALA A 111 -16.25 13.89 12.75
N ASP A 112 -16.57 14.61 13.81
CA ASP A 112 -16.89 14.03 15.10
C ASP A 112 -18.02 12.99 14.97
N ARG A 113 -17.85 11.82 15.53
CA ARG A 113 -18.91 10.80 15.59
C ARG A 113 -19.63 10.87 16.92
N HIS A 114 -20.94 10.72 16.87
CA HIS A 114 -21.81 10.74 18.06
C HIS A 114 -22.52 9.39 18.21
N PRO A 115 -21.83 8.33 18.68
CA PRO A 115 -22.43 7.02 18.83
C PRO A 115 -23.55 7.06 19.86
N GLY A 116 -24.62 6.29 19.63
CA GLY A 116 -25.69 6.10 20.58
C GLY A 116 -25.22 5.32 21.82
N ALA A 117 -25.75 5.67 22.99
CA ALA A 117 -25.51 4.87 24.18
C ALA A 117 -26.17 3.48 24.03
N HIS A 118 -25.41 2.41 24.29
CA HIS A 118 -25.89 1.01 24.22
C HIS A 118 -26.92 0.67 25.29
N SER A 119 -26.98 1.45 26.39
CA SER A 119 -27.89 1.27 27.51
C SER A 119 -28.63 2.57 27.82
N PRO A 120 -29.93 2.49 28.17
CA PRO A 120 -30.70 3.64 28.60
C PRO A 120 -30.10 4.38 29.78
N LEU A 121 -29.35 3.73 30.65
CA LEU A 121 -28.67 4.34 31.80
C LEU A 121 -27.68 5.43 31.38
N PHE A 122 -27.11 5.32 30.18
CA PHE A 122 -26.11 6.26 29.66
C PHE A 122 -26.67 7.25 28.64
N LYS A 123 -27.96 7.21 28.33
CA LYS A 123 -28.59 8.18 27.39
C LYS A 123 -28.50 9.64 27.87
N VAL A 124 -28.30 9.86 29.18
CA VAL A 124 -28.08 11.17 29.80
C VAL A 124 -26.69 11.75 29.49
N LYS A 125 -25.82 10.97 28.86
CA LYS A 125 -24.49 11.42 28.43
C LYS A 125 -24.47 11.63 26.90
N LYS A 126 -23.83 12.73 26.47
CA LYS A 126 -23.40 12.93 25.09
C LYS A 126 -22.09 12.16 24.89
N LEU A 127 -22.09 11.27 23.94
CA LEU A 127 -20.89 10.51 23.57
C LEU A 127 -20.34 11.11 22.28
N THR A 128 -19.04 11.37 22.24
CA THR A 128 -18.36 11.90 21.06
C THR A 128 -17.04 11.16 20.86
N THR A 129 -16.77 10.76 19.64
CA THR A 129 -15.45 10.31 19.22
C THR A 129 -14.85 11.36 18.31
N VAL A 130 -13.67 11.87 18.67
CA VAL A 130 -12.91 12.83 17.86
C VAL A 130 -11.62 12.16 17.35
N TYR A 131 -11.13 12.64 16.22
CA TYR A 131 -9.94 12.14 15.56
C TYR A 131 -8.84 13.19 15.63
N ARG A 132 -7.71 12.84 16.23
CA ARG A 132 -6.55 13.71 16.34
C ARG A 132 -5.37 13.10 15.62
N PRO A 133 -4.74 13.80 14.66
CA PRO A 133 -3.62 13.24 13.91
C PRO A 133 -2.47 12.85 14.84
N TYR A 134 -1.69 11.85 14.41
CA TYR A 134 -0.37 11.65 15.01
C TYR A 134 0.49 12.86 14.69
N PRO A 135 1.27 13.39 15.65
CA PRO A 135 2.08 14.59 15.42
C PRO A 135 3.11 14.38 14.30
N LEU A 136 3.74 13.20 14.26
CA LEU A 136 4.72 12.86 13.23
C LEU A 136 4.55 11.41 12.77
N VAL A 137 4.27 11.25 11.49
CA VAL A 137 4.24 9.97 10.80
C VAL A 137 5.57 9.76 10.09
N GLY A 138 6.27 8.69 10.44
CA GLY A 138 7.42 8.19 9.69
C GLY A 138 6.95 7.30 8.55
N MET A 139 7.41 7.56 7.35
CA MET A 139 7.15 6.72 6.18
C MET A 139 8.43 6.19 5.60
N ILE A 140 8.45 4.90 5.26
CA ILE A 140 9.58 4.24 4.60
C ILE A 140 9.03 3.53 3.39
N GLU A 141 9.40 4.01 2.20
CA GLU A 141 8.77 3.63 0.95
C GLU A 141 9.73 2.90 0.01
N PRO A 142 9.22 1.98 -0.83
CA PRO A 142 10.01 1.15 -1.71
C PRO A 142 10.39 1.87 -3.00
N TRP A 143 11.17 1.17 -3.83
CA TRP A 143 11.73 1.67 -5.08
C TRP A 143 10.87 1.41 -6.33
N ASN A 144 9.88 0.53 -6.24
CA ASN A 144 9.16 0.08 -7.45
C ASN A 144 8.12 1.07 -7.98
N PHE A 145 7.49 1.84 -7.11
CA PHE A 145 6.57 2.93 -7.44
C PHE A 145 6.83 4.13 -6.53
N PRO A 146 7.93 4.85 -6.75
CA PRO A 146 8.40 5.87 -5.80
C PRO A 146 7.43 7.03 -5.58
N LEU A 147 6.56 7.35 -6.56
CA LEU A 147 5.52 8.36 -6.41
C LEU A 147 4.14 7.76 -6.10
N ALA A 148 3.77 6.65 -6.73
CA ALA A 148 2.45 6.06 -6.53
C ALA A 148 2.23 5.60 -5.08
N MET A 149 3.27 5.08 -4.40
CA MET A 149 3.16 4.73 -2.97
C MET A 149 2.88 5.95 -2.11
N LEU A 150 3.44 7.12 -2.45
CA LEU A 150 3.17 8.38 -1.76
C LEU A 150 1.71 8.83 -1.93
N ALA A 151 1.11 8.58 -3.10
CA ALA A 151 -0.31 8.84 -3.32
C ALA A 151 -1.20 8.08 -2.34
N LEU A 152 -0.82 6.85 -2.00
CA LEU A 152 -1.60 5.96 -1.16
C LEU A 152 -1.48 6.25 0.34
N ASP A 153 -0.33 6.78 0.80
CA ASP A 153 -0.02 6.90 2.23
C ASP A 153 0.38 8.30 2.69
N LEU A 154 1.26 9.02 1.96
CA LEU A 154 1.65 10.40 2.29
C LEU A 154 0.45 11.35 2.20
N VAL A 155 -0.30 11.26 1.10
CA VAL A 155 -1.42 12.17 0.86
C VAL A 155 -2.50 12.05 1.95
N PRO A 156 -3.01 10.86 2.32
CA PRO A 156 -3.97 10.74 3.41
C PRO A 156 -3.40 11.13 4.79
N ALA A 157 -2.11 10.93 5.07
CA ALA A 157 -1.51 11.38 6.32
C ALA A 157 -1.48 12.90 6.44
N LEU A 158 -1.10 13.63 5.38
CA LEU A 158 -1.17 15.08 5.32
C LEU A 158 -2.62 15.58 5.43
N ALA A 159 -3.55 14.94 4.73
CA ALA A 159 -4.98 15.26 4.79
C ALA A 159 -5.56 15.05 6.20
N ALA A 160 -5.09 14.04 6.94
CA ALA A 160 -5.45 13.81 8.33
C ALA A 160 -4.94 14.92 9.26
N GLY A 161 -3.90 15.64 8.88
CA GLY A 161 -3.28 16.72 9.66
C GLY A 161 -1.98 16.30 10.36
N ALA A 162 -1.41 15.16 10.02
CA ALA A 162 -0.09 14.76 10.49
C ALA A 162 1.01 15.52 9.75
N ALA A 163 2.16 15.70 10.39
CA ALA A 163 3.41 15.96 9.69
C ALA A 163 4.03 14.62 9.26
N VAL A 164 4.79 14.63 8.16
CA VAL A 164 5.37 13.41 7.58
C VAL A 164 6.87 13.56 7.38
N LEU A 165 7.63 12.61 7.92
CA LEU A 165 9.04 12.40 7.64
C LEU A 165 9.17 11.15 6.76
N LEU A 166 9.44 11.35 5.47
CA LEU A 166 9.51 10.30 4.47
C LEU A 166 10.94 9.88 4.20
N LYS A 167 11.23 8.58 4.34
CA LYS A 167 12.43 7.97 3.79
C LYS A 167 12.09 7.26 2.48
N PRO A 168 12.41 7.84 1.33
CA PRO A 168 12.32 7.12 0.05
C PRO A 168 13.38 6.01 -0.01
N SER A 169 13.20 5.05 -0.90
CA SER A 169 14.26 4.08 -1.17
C SER A 169 15.53 4.77 -1.65
N GLU A 170 16.67 4.27 -1.25
CA GLU A 170 17.99 4.69 -1.75
C GLU A 170 18.19 4.39 -3.24
N VAL A 171 17.38 3.49 -3.79
CA VAL A 171 17.42 3.13 -5.22
C VAL A 171 16.76 4.23 -6.08
N THR A 172 15.66 4.83 -5.59
CA THR A 172 14.83 5.75 -6.38
C THR A 172 14.36 6.94 -5.53
N PRO A 173 15.27 7.79 -5.04
CA PRO A 173 14.90 8.92 -4.17
C PRO A 173 14.55 10.21 -4.93
N LEU A 174 14.91 10.33 -6.23
CA LEU A 174 14.92 11.61 -6.94
C LEU A 174 13.51 12.15 -7.20
N SER A 175 12.57 11.30 -7.56
CA SER A 175 11.18 11.69 -7.76
C SER A 175 10.51 12.19 -6.47
N ALA A 176 10.84 11.58 -5.32
CA ALA A 176 10.37 12.07 -4.03
C ALA A 176 10.98 13.45 -3.68
N VAL A 177 12.23 13.71 -4.08
CA VAL A 177 12.88 15.03 -3.93
C VAL A 177 12.11 16.08 -4.73
N GLU A 178 11.77 15.79 -5.99
CA GLU A 178 10.99 16.71 -6.82
C GLU A 178 9.59 16.95 -6.23
N LEU A 179 8.93 15.91 -5.75
CA LEU A 179 7.61 16.04 -5.14
C LEU A 179 7.64 16.90 -3.86
N ALA A 180 8.69 16.76 -3.04
CA ALA A 180 8.90 17.60 -1.85
C ALA A 180 9.25 19.04 -2.22
N ARG A 181 9.99 19.26 -3.33
CA ARG A 181 10.22 20.60 -3.88
C ARG A 181 8.89 21.26 -4.25
N GLY A 182 8.00 20.52 -4.93
CA GLY A 182 6.67 21.01 -5.27
C GLY A 182 5.86 21.43 -4.03
N TRP A 183 5.90 20.65 -2.95
CA TRP A 183 5.26 21.05 -1.69
C TRP A 183 5.79 22.40 -1.18
N LYS A 184 7.10 22.57 -1.15
CA LYS A 184 7.75 23.81 -0.69
C LYS A 184 7.39 25.02 -1.58
N GLU A 185 7.32 24.84 -2.90
CA GLU A 185 6.97 25.89 -3.86
C GLU A 185 5.53 26.41 -3.70
N THR A 186 4.61 25.60 -3.19
CA THR A 186 3.26 26.08 -2.85
C THR A 186 3.22 27.09 -1.72
N GLY A 187 4.28 27.20 -0.92
CA GLY A 187 4.33 27.99 0.31
C GLY A 187 3.53 27.39 1.47
N ALA A 188 3.17 26.11 1.38
CA ALA A 188 2.47 25.38 2.44
C ALA A 188 3.33 25.26 3.71
N PRO A 189 2.70 25.10 4.91
CA PRO A 189 3.46 24.80 6.12
C PRO A 189 4.44 23.63 5.94
N ALA A 190 5.60 23.72 6.60
CA ALA A 190 6.69 22.74 6.46
C ALA A 190 6.39 21.43 7.21
N VAL A 191 5.33 20.73 6.82
CA VAL A 191 4.85 19.48 7.44
C VAL A 191 5.20 18.23 6.64
N PHE A 192 5.96 18.39 5.55
CA PHE A 192 6.47 17.29 4.74
C PHE A 192 7.97 17.50 4.48
N GLU A 193 8.79 16.52 4.86
CA GLU A 193 10.23 16.55 4.65
C GLU A 193 10.77 15.14 4.37
N LEU A 194 11.91 15.06 3.69
CA LEU A 194 12.60 13.83 3.36
C LEU A 194 13.75 13.52 4.31
N ALA A 195 13.98 12.24 4.55
CA ALA A 195 15.19 11.70 5.15
C ALA A 195 15.82 10.71 4.16
N THR A 196 16.83 11.13 3.42
CA THR A 196 17.53 10.31 2.43
C THR A 196 18.66 9.52 3.06
N GLY A 197 18.82 8.26 2.67
CA GLY A 197 19.84 7.37 3.22
C GLY A 197 19.44 5.90 3.14
N TYR A 198 20.25 5.06 3.76
CA TYR A 198 20.08 3.61 3.81
C TYR A 198 19.25 3.15 5.02
N GLY A 199 19.34 1.87 5.37
CA GLY A 199 18.59 1.28 6.48
C GLY A 199 18.81 1.97 7.84
N ALA A 200 20.01 2.49 8.12
CA ALA A 200 20.28 3.24 9.35
C ALA A 200 19.45 4.54 9.45
N THR A 201 19.27 5.25 8.34
CA THR A 201 18.37 6.41 8.27
C THR A 201 16.91 5.99 8.52
N GLY A 202 16.49 4.80 8.02
CA GLY A 202 15.18 4.23 8.30
C GLY A 202 14.95 3.97 9.79
N VAL A 203 15.94 3.43 10.48
CA VAL A 203 15.89 3.25 11.95
C VAL A 203 15.70 4.61 12.64
N SER A 204 16.48 5.63 12.24
CA SER A 204 16.35 6.96 12.82
C SER A 204 14.98 7.61 12.55
N VAL A 205 14.34 7.33 11.40
CA VAL A 205 12.96 7.76 11.14
C VAL A 205 12.00 7.09 12.12
N ILE A 206 12.11 5.77 12.34
CA ILE A 206 11.28 5.05 13.32
C ILE A 206 11.47 5.64 14.72
N GLU A 207 12.71 5.88 15.16
CA GLU A 207 13.05 6.44 16.46
C GLU A 207 12.42 7.80 16.74
N ASN A 208 12.15 8.59 15.73
CA ASN A 208 11.61 9.94 15.86
C ASN A 208 10.10 10.05 15.57
N SER A 209 9.41 8.95 15.23
CA SER A 209 8.01 8.96 14.81
C SER A 209 7.03 8.55 15.90
N ASP A 210 5.75 8.92 15.74
CA ASP A 210 4.62 8.51 16.61
C ASP A 210 3.73 7.44 15.97
N TYR A 211 3.86 7.28 14.67
CA TYR A 211 3.25 6.24 13.83
C TYR A 211 4.21 5.93 12.70
N VAL A 212 4.33 4.69 12.28
CA VAL A 212 5.18 4.30 11.14
C VAL A 212 4.33 3.61 10.08
N HIS A 213 4.49 4.07 8.84
CA HIS A 213 4.07 3.33 7.66
C HIS A 213 5.31 2.79 6.95
N PHE A 214 5.26 1.53 6.57
CA PHE A 214 6.33 0.87 5.83
C PHE A 214 5.76 0.07 4.66
N THR A 215 6.32 0.27 3.48
CA THR A 215 6.09 -0.60 2.32
C THR A 215 7.43 -1.19 1.88
N GLY A 216 7.50 -2.51 1.71
CA GLY A 216 8.72 -3.19 1.28
C GLY A 216 8.71 -4.70 1.55
N SER A 217 9.90 -5.31 1.63
CA SER A 217 9.99 -6.77 1.81
C SER A 217 9.50 -7.23 3.19
N THR A 218 8.92 -8.44 3.24
CA THR A 218 8.44 -9.08 4.48
C THR A 218 9.53 -9.18 5.55
N GLY A 219 10.77 -9.50 5.15
CA GLY A 219 11.88 -9.59 6.09
C GLY A 219 12.23 -8.25 6.75
N THR A 220 12.17 -7.14 6.02
CA THR A 220 12.38 -5.80 6.58
C THR A 220 11.17 -5.35 7.39
N GLY A 221 9.94 -5.62 6.92
CA GLY A 221 8.71 -5.30 7.66
C GLY A 221 8.67 -5.91 9.05
N ARG A 222 9.14 -7.15 9.23
CA ARG A 222 9.27 -7.77 10.56
C ARG A 222 10.19 -6.97 11.48
N LYS A 223 11.31 -6.45 10.98
CA LYS A 223 12.26 -5.62 11.76
C LYS A 223 11.61 -4.29 12.14
N VAL A 224 10.88 -3.66 11.21
CA VAL A 224 10.13 -2.42 11.47
C VAL A 224 9.07 -2.64 12.54
N ALA A 225 8.31 -3.74 12.46
CA ALA A 225 7.29 -4.09 13.46
C ALA A 225 7.90 -4.22 14.86
N VAL A 226 9.03 -4.91 14.99
CA VAL A 226 9.74 -5.07 16.27
C VAL A 226 10.18 -3.70 16.80
N ALA A 227 10.82 -2.87 15.99
CA ALA A 227 11.26 -1.54 16.41
C ALA A 227 10.09 -0.64 16.85
N CYS A 228 8.94 -0.70 16.16
CA CYS A 228 7.74 0.00 16.58
C CYS A 228 7.18 -0.52 17.91
N ALA A 229 7.16 -1.84 18.10
CA ALA A 229 6.67 -2.48 19.32
C ALA A 229 7.53 -2.12 20.54
N GLU A 230 8.85 -2.07 20.42
CA GLU A 230 9.78 -1.63 21.48
C GLU A 230 9.49 -0.18 21.94
N ARG A 231 8.97 0.65 21.04
CA ARG A 231 8.58 2.03 21.33
C ARG A 231 7.11 2.22 21.70
N LEU A 232 6.29 1.17 21.64
CA LEU A 232 4.84 1.21 21.82
C LEU A 232 4.14 2.18 20.86
N ILE A 233 4.67 2.34 19.64
CA ILE A 233 4.03 3.11 18.58
C ILE A 233 3.34 2.18 17.58
N PRO A 234 2.17 2.55 17.05
CA PRO A 234 1.50 1.76 16.03
C PRO A 234 2.23 1.84 14.69
N CYS A 235 2.06 0.79 13.87
CA CYS A 235 2.53 0.79 12.50
C CYS A 235 1.51 0.14 11.56
N SER A 236 1.60 0.47 10.26
CA SER A 236 1.01 -0.29 9.17
C SER A 236 2.11 -0.76 8.23
N LEU A 237 2.01 -2.00 7.80
CA LEU A 237 3.02 -2.67 6.98
C LEU A 237 2.34 -3.22 5.73
N GLU A 238 2.80 -2.81 4.57
CA GLU A 238 2.41 -3.33 3.27
C GLU A 238 3.62 -4.05 2.68
N LEU A 239 3.51 -5.36 2.53
CA LEU A 239 4.63 -6.22 2.28
C LEU A 239 4.49 -6.95 0.94
N GLY A 240 5.29 -7.99 0.72
CA GLY A 240 5.27 -8.75 -0.51
C GLY A 240 3.99 -9.54 -0.75
N GLY A 241 3.82 -10.01 -1.97
CA GLY A 241 2.72 -10.84 -2.42
C GLY A 241 3.21 -12.02 -3.25
N LYS A 242 2.31 -12.98 -3.51
CA LYS A 242 2.46 -14.07 -4.48
C LYS A 242 1.11 -14.31 -5.11
N ASP A 243 0.61 -13.29 -5.79
CA ASP A 243 -0.79 -13.16 -6.11
C ASP A 243 -1.27 -14.19 -7.15
N PRO A 244 -2.33 -14.94 -6.84
CA PRO A 244 -2.88 -15.90 -7.77
C PRO A 244 -3.86 -15.26 -8.76
N ALA A 245 -3.83 -15.73 -10.01
CA ALA A 245 -4.91 -15.61 -10.97
C ALA A 245 -5.59 -16.96 -11.14
N ILE A 246 -6.90 -17.03 -10.97
CA ILE A 246 -7.72 -18.22 -11.24
C ILE A 246 -8.51 -17.98 -12.52
N VAL A 247 -8.36 -18.87 -13.51
CA VAL A 247 -9.07 -18.82 -14.78
C VAL A 247 -10.00 -20.03 -14.86
N LEU A 248 -11.30 -19.78 -14.68
CA LEU A 248 -12.33 -20.81 -14.69
C LEU A 248 -12.74 -21.17 -16.13
N ALA A 249 -13.26 -22.38 -16.34
CA ALA A 249 -13.55 -22.92 -17.65
C ALA A 249 -14.59 -22.11 -18.47
N ASP A 250 -15.39 -21.28 -17.80
CA ASP A 250 -16.38 -20.39 -18.42
C ASP A 250 -15.85 -18.97 -18.69
N ALA A 251 -14.56 -18.71 -18.45
CA ALA A 251 -13.95 -17.39 -18.66
C ALA A 251 -13.87 -17.04 -20.16
N ASP A 252 -13.96 -15.75 -20.45
CA ASP A 252 -13.49 -15.22 -21.73
C ASP A 252 -11.96 -15.33 -21.79
N VAL A 253 -11.47 -16.31 -22.56
CA VAL A 253 -10.05 -16.66 -22.61
C VAL A 253 -9.20 -15.51 -23.18
N ASP A 254 -9.71 -14.77 -24.16
CA ASP A 254 -8.97 -13.64 -24.74
C ASP A 254 -8.81 -12.50 -23.73
N ARG A 255 -9.89 -12.17 -23.03
CA ARG A 255 -9.86 -11.15 -21.97
C ARG A 255 -8.94 -11.56 -20.82
N ALA A 256 -9.05 -12.82 -20.37
CA ALA A 256 -8.21 -13.34 -19.28
C ALA A 256 -6.72 -13.32 -19.67
N ALA A 257 -6.37 -13.77 -20.87
CA ALA A 257 -4.98 -13.76 -21.35
C ALA A 257 -4.41 -12.34 -21.45
N ASN A 258 -5.20 -11.38 -21.96
CA ASN A 258 -4.79 -9.97 -22.03
C ASN A 258 -4.60 -9.35 -20.64
N GLY A 259 -5.58 -9.53 -19.74
CA GLY A 259 -5.54 -8.95 -18.40
C GLY A 259 -4.43 -9.54 -17.53
N ILE A 260 -4.21 -10.86 -17.61
CA ILE A 260 -3.13 -11.55 -16.88
C ILE A 260 -1.76 -11.18 -17.47
N ALA A 261 -1.62 -11.06 -18.81
CA ALA A 261 -0.40 -10.57 -19.40
C ALA A 261 -0.04 -9.16 -18.90
N TRP A 262 -1.01 -8.25 -18.86
CA TRP A 262 -0.79 -6.92 -18.28
C TRP A 262 -0.49 -7.00 -16.79
N GLY A 263 -1.27 -7.78 -16.02
CA GLY A 263 -1.13 -7.94 -14.58
C GLY A 263 0.20 -8.54 -14.13
N GLY A 264 0.88 -9.31 -14.99
CA GLY A 264 2.21 -9.88 -14.70
C GLY A 264 3.38 -9.14 -15.32
N MET A 265 3.13 -8.24 -16.30
CA MET A 265 4.20 -7.56 -17.04
C MET A 265 4.27 -6.05 -16.76
N PHE A 266 3.24 -5.43 -16.22
CA PHE A 266 3.23 -4.02 -15.82
C PHE A 266 4.43 -3.73 -14.90
N ASN A 267 5.16 -2.65 -15.17
CA ASN A 267 6.40 -2.30 -14.48
C ASN A 267 7.42 -3.46 -14.42
N SER A 268 7.50 -4.27 -15.48
CA SER A 268 8.33 -5.50 -15.51
C SER A 268 8.02 -6.49 -14.37
N GLY A 269 6.75 -6.59 -13.96
CA GLY A 269 6.32 -7.46 -12.87
C GLY A 269 6.74 -7.00 -11.48
N GLN A 270 7.33 -5.81 -11.34
CA GLN A 270 7.80 -5.27 -10.07
C GLN A 270 6.68 -4.56 -9.31
N VAL A 271 5.60 -5.27 -9.06
CA VAL A 271 4.38 -4.79 -8.40
C VAL A 271 4.01 -5.76 -7.27
N CYS A 272 3.78 -5.27 -6.07
CA CYS A 272 3.43 -6.12 -4.93
C CYS A 272 2.14 -6.94 -5.15
N ILE A 273 1.24 -6.44 -6.01
CA ILE A 273 0.01 -7.10 -6.46
C ILE A 273 0.11 -7.62 -7.90
N SER A 274 1.32 -7.87 -8.41
CA SER A 274 1.51 -8.53 -9.71
C SER A 274 0.91 -9.93 -9.70
N VAL A 275 0.32 -10.32 -10.82
CA VAL A 275 -0.02 -11.74 -11.00
C VAL A 275 1.28 -12.55 -11.06
N GLU A 276 1.50 -13.39 -10.07
CA GLU A 276 2.72 -14.20 -9.95
C GLU A 276 2.49 -15.70 -10.00
N ARG A 277 1.22 -16.16 -9.99
CA ARG A 277 0.83 -17.57 -10.15
C ARG A 277 -0.49 -17.63 -10.93
N VAL A 278 -0.55 -18.46 -11.96
CA VAL A 278 -1.76 -18.60 -12.78
C VAL A 278 -2.28 -20.03 -12.71
N PHE A 279 -3.52 -20.21 -12.26
CA PHE A 279 -4.22 -21.50 -12.14
C PHE A 279 -5.36 -21.55 -13.16
N VAL A 280 -5.29 -22.47 -14.11
CA VAL A 280 -6.23 -22.57 -15.24
C VAL A 280 -6.94 -23.90 -15.24
N GLU A 281 -8.28 -23.91 -15.28
CA GLU A 281 -9.06 -25.15 -15.38
C GLU A 281 -8.74 -25.91 -16.67
N ALA A 282 -8.60 -27.23 -16.55
CA ALA A 282 -8.14 -28.13 -17.60
C ALA A 282 -8.85 -27.98 -18.96
N PRO A 283 -10.19 -27.74 -19.05
CA PRO A 283 -10.87 -27.64 -20.34
C PRO A 283 -10.38 -26.53 -21.26
N ILE A 284 -9.86 -25.42 -20.68
CA ILE A 284 -9.40 -24.25 -21.45
C ILE A 284 -7.91 -24.01 -21.36
N TYR A 285 -7.16 -24.89 -20.68
CA TYR A 285 -5.73 -24.69 -20.37
C TYR A 285 -4.88 -24.47 -21.61
N ASP A 286 -4.97 -25.36 -22.60
CA ASP A 286 -4.10 -25.33 -23.77
C ASP A 286 -4.36 -24.08 -24.64
N GLU A 287 -5.65 -23.68 -24.80
CA GLU A 287 -6.04 -22.46 -25.48
C GLU A 287 -5.54 -21.22 -24.74
N PHE A 288 -5.77 -21.17 -23.43
CA PHE A 288 -5.35 -20.04 -22.59
C PHE A 288 -3.85 -19.85 -22.61
N VAL A 289 -3.06 -20.92 -22.41
CA VAL A 289 -1.59 -20.86 -22.39
C VAL A 289 -1.03 -20.37 -23.71
N ALA A 290 -1.56 -20.85 -24.84
CA ALA A 290 -1.15 -20.40 -26.17
C ALA A 290 -1.43 -18.90 -26.36
N LYS A 291 -2.62 -18.42 -25.96
CA LYS A 291 -2.99 -17.00 -26.06
C LYS A 291 -2.16 -16.12 -25.10
N LEU A 292 -1.95 -16.56 -23.86
CA LEU A 292 -1.11 -15.83 -22.89
C LEU A 292 0.33 -15.66 -23.41
N ALA A 293 0.94 -16.76 -23.88
CA ALA A 293 2.28 -16.71 -24.44
C ALA A 293 2.37 -15.76 -25.65
N ALA A 294 1.36 -15.79 -26.53
CA ALA A 294 1.29 -14.90 -27.68
C ALA A 294 1.11 -13.41 -27.29
N GLN A 295 0.39 -13.11 -26.19
CA GLN A 295 0.28 -11.73 -25.70
C GLN A 295 1.58 -11.25 -25.04
N VAL A 296 2.18 -12.08 -24.19
CA VAL A 296 3.45 -11.75 -23.51
C VAL A 296 4.59 -11.55 -24.51
N ALA A 297 4.62 -12.36 -25.58
CA ALA A 297 5.61 -12.20 -26.66
C ALA A 297 5.53 -10.87 -27.43
N LYS A 298 4.39 -10.15 -27.36
CA LYS A 298 4.21 -8.82 -27.97
C LYS A 298 4.72 -7.69 -27.10
N VAL A 299 5.01 -7.93 -25.82
CA VAL A 299 5.45 -6.90 -24.88
C VAL A 299 6.80 -6.35 -25.31
N GLN A 300 6.83 -5.08 -25.69
CA GLN A 300 8.02 -4.36 -26.07
C GLN A 300 8.70 -3.80 -24.83
N GLN A 301 9.97 -4.22 -24.60
CA GLN A 301 10.78 -3.70 -23.51
C GLN A 301 11.72 -2.60 -23.97
N GLY A 302 11.85 -1.54 -23.19
CA GLY A 302 12.79 -0.47 -23.45
C GLY A 302 12.50 0.76 -22.59
N GLN A 303 13.29 1.80 -22.85
CA GLN A 303 13.10 3.12 -22.27
C GLN A 303 13.20 4.16 -23.37
N GLU A 304 12.23 5.05 -23.44
CA GLU A 304 12.19 6.13 -24.42
C GLU A 304 13.30 7.16 -24.15
N SER A 305 13.92 7.64 -25.23
CA SER A 305 14.83 8.79 -25.19
C SER A 305 14.14 10.14 -25.53
N GLY A 306 12.83 10.13 -25.74
CA GLY A 306 12.02 11.27 -26.13
C GLY A 306 10.54 11.11 -25.76
N PRO A 307 9.63 11.94 -26.24
CA PRO A 307 8.23 12.00 -25.80
C PRO A 307 7.34 10.84 -26.29
N GLY A 308 7.88 9.85 -27.00
CA GLY A 308 7.12 8.71 -27.51
C GLY A 308 6.67 7.73 -26.42
N PHE A 309 5.73 6.84 -26.80
CA PHE A 309 5.25 5.71 -26.02
C PHE A 309 5.46 4.43 -26.83
N ASN A 310 6.73 4.04 -27.01
CA ASN A 310 7.11 2.95 -27.91
C ASN A 310 7.30 1.61 -27.19
N PHE A 311 7.40 1.65 -25.86
CA PHE A 311 7.64 0.48 -25.05
C PHE A 311 6.52 0.27 -24.03
N ASN A 312 6.21 -1.01 -23.77
CA ASN A 312 5.17 -1.39 -22.82
C ASN A 312 5.72 -1.44 -21.39
N THR A 313 6.98 -1.82 -21.22
CA THR A 313 7.62 -1.95 -19.92
C THR A 313 9.12 -1.65 -19.97
N GLY A 314 9.69 -1.31 -18.82
CA GLY A 314 11.09 -0.90 -18.68
C GLY A 314 12.05 -1.98 -18.22
N ALA A 315 13.16 -1.54 -17.62
CA ALA A 315 14.18 -2.40 -17.02
C ALA A 315 13.77 -2.85 -15.60
N MET A 316 14.42 -3.87 -15.07
CA MET A 316 14.40 -4.19 -13.65
C MET A 316 15.13 -3.09 -12.87
N ALA A 317 14.65 -2.68 -11.72
CA ALA A 317 15.22 -1.54 -11.00
C ALA A 317 16.65 -1.78 -10.49
N THR A 318 17.03 -3.04 -10.24
CA THR A 318 18.37 -3.37 -9.76
C THR A 318 18.90 -4.67 -10.40
N PRO A 319 20.23 -4.80 -10.54
CA PRO A 319 20.83 -6.06 -10.95
C PRO A 319 20.46 -7.23 -10.02
N ALA A 320 20.44 -6.99 -8.71
CA ALA A 320 20.10 -8.02 -7.73
C ALA A 320 18.68 -8.57 -7.93
N GLN A 321 17.71 -7.70 -8.26
CA GLN A 321 16.34 -8.14 -8.53
C GLN A 321 16.25 -8.94 -9.84
N ARG A 322 16.96 -8.52 -10.90
CA ARG A 322 17.07 -9.29 -12.14
C ARG A 322 17.65 -10.69 -11.88
N ASP A 323 18.67 -10.79 -11.03
CA ASP A 323 19.34 -12.07 -10.74
C ASP A 323 18.41 -13.01 -9.93
N ILE A 324 17.51 -12.49 -9.08
CA ILE A 324 16.44 -13.29 -8.45
C ILE A 324 15.51 -13.88 -9.51
N VAL A 325 15.07 -13.08 -10.47
CA VAL A 325 14.20 -13.53 -11.56
C VAL A 325 14.90 -14.63 -12.39
N ASP A 326 16.16 -14.42 -12.76
CA ASP A 326 16.95 -15.37 -13.51
C ASP A 326 17.12 -16.71 -12.76
N ARG A 327 17.37 -16.63 -11.46
CA ARG A 327 17.43 -17.82 -10.58
C ARG A 327 16.12 -18.59 -10.60
N HIS A 328 14.98 -17.93 -10.36
CA HIS A 328 13.67 -18.60 -10.32
C HIS A 328 13.30 -19.26 -11.65
N VAL A 329 13.60 -18.60 -12.77
CA VAL A 329 13.36 -19.17 -14.11
C VAL A 329 14.28 -20.37 -14.35
N SER A 330 15.56 -20.24 -14.02
CA SER A 330 16.55 -21.32 -14.22
C SER A 330 16.24 -22.54 -13.36
N GLU A 331 15.85 -22.35 -12.09
CA GLU A 331 15.42 -23.41 -11.19
C GLU A 331 14.14 -24.10 -11.68
N ALA A 332 13.15 -23.34 -12.15
CA ALA A 332 11.93 -23.90 -12.73
C ALA A 332 12.22 -24.76 -13.96
N VAL A 333 13.05 -24.28 -14.88
CA VAL A 333 13.46 -25.04 -16.09
C VAL A 333 14.20 -26.31 -15.68
N SER A 334 15.12 -26.24 -14.74
CA SER A 334 15.85 -27.39 -14.21
C SER A 334 14.90 -28.40 -13.53
N GLY A 335 13.80 -27.94 -12.96
CA GLY A 335 12.73 -28.75 -12.38
C GLY A 335 11.74 -29.32 -13.41
N GLY A 336 11.90 -29.03 -14.70
CA GLY A 336 11.06 -29.58 -15.77
C GLY A 336 10.05 -28.61 -16.37
N ALA A 337 9.98 -27.34 -15.91
CA ALA A 337 9.13 -26.33 -16.51
C ALA A 337 9.56 -25.98 -17.94
N ARG A 338 8.58 -25.69 -18.80
CA ARG A 338 8.82 -25.26 -20.19
C ARG A 338 8.70 -23.73 -20.30
N VAL A 339 9.73 -23.11 -20.89
CA VAL A 339 9.68 -21.70 -21.30
C VAL A 339 8.89 -21.59 -22.61
N LEU A 340 7.80 -20.86 -22.60
CA LEU A 340 6.99 -20.63 -23.79
C LEU A 340 7.38 -19.34 -24.52
N THR A 341 7.85 -18.34 -23.77
CA THR A 341 8.42 -17.09 -24.28
C THR A 341 9.40 -16.53 -23.27
N GLY A 342 10.39 -15.75 -23.70
CA GLY A 342 11.37 -15.09 -22.84
C GLY A 342 12.39 -16.03 -22.19
N GLY A 343 12.53 -15.97 -20.90
CA GLY A 343 13.28 -16.90 -20.05
C GLY A 343 14.73 -16.52 -19.74
N LYS A 344 15.19 -15.32 -20.12
CA LYS A 344 16.60 -14.93 -19.88
C LYS A 344 16.81 -13.41 -19.83
N PRO A 345 17.89 -12.94 -19.21
CA PRO A 345 18.35 -11.56 -19.33
C PRO A 345 18.63 -11.20 -20.80
N THR A 346 18.39 -9.93 -21.16
CA THR A 346 18.66 -9.48 -22.54
C THR A 346 20.12 -9.19 -22.83
N GLY A 347 20.97 -9.08 -21.80
CA GLY A 347 22.37 -8.67 -21.91
C GLY A 347 22.57 -7.15 -22.00
N VAL A 348 21.50 -6.35 -21.96
CA VAL A 348 21.55 -4.89 -21.96
C VAL A 348 20.96 -4.39 -20.63
N GLY A 349 21.64 -3.50 -19.93
CA GLY A 349 21.20 -2.99 -18.64
C GLY A 349 20.72 -4.09 -17.70
N THR A 350 19.60 -3.86 -17.04
CA THR A 350 18.95 -4.82 -16.16
C THR A 350 17.68 -5.44 -16.76
N PHE A 351 17.51 -5.39 -18.08
CA PHE A 351 16.32 -5.96 -18.73
C PHE A 351 16.29 -7.48 -18.64
N PHE A 352 15.12 -8.02 -18.32
CA PHE A 352 14.81 -9.45 -18.35
C PHE A 352 13.60 -9.70 -19.25
N GLN A 353 13.68 -10.65 -20.15
CA GLN A 353 12.62 -10.92 -21.13
C GLN A 353 11.30 -11.28 -20.46
N PRO A 354 10.15 -10.72 -20.92
CA PRO A 354 8.82 -11.16 -20.52
C PRO A 354 8.63 -12.65 -20.70
N THR A 355 8.32 -13.37 -19.62
CA THR A 355 8.45 -14.81 -19.55
C THR A 355 7.15 -15.49 -19.17
N VAL A 356 6.78 -16.56 -19.89
CA VAL A 356 5.71 -17.49 -19.53
C VAL A 356 6.30 -18.87 -19.32
N LEU A 357 6.01 -19.47 -18.17
CA LEU A 357 6.43 -20.83 -17.80
C LEU A 357 5.20 -21.75 -17.74
N ALA A 358 5.25 -22.88 -18.42
CA ALA A 358 4.26 -23.94 -18.32
C ALA A 358 4.86 -25.18 -17.62
N ASP A 359 3.98 -26.08 -17.22
CA ASP A 359 4.35 -27.34 -16.55
C ASP A 359 5.14 -27.12 -15.24
N VAL A 360 4.82 -26.01 -14.53
CA VAL A 360 5.36 -25.71 -13.20
C VAL A 360 4.61 -26.48 -12.12
N THR A 361 5.30 -26.80 -11.02
CA THR A 361 4.71 -27.43 -9.84
C THR A 361 4.72 -26.45 -8.65
N GLN A 362 3.85 -26.68 -7.67
CA GLN A 362 3.70 -25.80 -6.51
C GLN A 362 4.96 -25.66 -5.66
N GLU A 363 5.87 -26.65 -5.71
CA GLU A 363 7.11 -26.71 -4.94
C GLU A 363 8.25 -25.88 -5.57
N MET A 364 8.11 -25.44 -6.81
CA MET A 364 9.14 -24.64 -7.49
C MET A 364 9.24 -23.26 -6.85
N SER A 365 10.45 -22.69 -6.75
CA SER A 365 10.70 -21.38 -6.15
C SER A 365 9.86 -20.26 -6.80
N CYS A 366 9.67 -20.32 -8.12
CA CYS A 366 8.80 -19.38 -8.85
C CYS A 366 7.31 -19.45 -8.46
N MET A 367 6.89 -20.45 -7.69
CA MET A 367 5.52 -20.58 -7.15
C MET A 367 5.44 -20.25 -5.65
N ALA A 368 6.52 -20.47 -4.91
CA ALA A 368 6.55 -20.32 -3.46
C ALA A 368 7.10 -18.96 -2.99
N GLU A 369 8.14 -18.45 -3.65
CA GLU A 369 8.80 -17.19 -3.33
C GLU A 369 8.29 -16.06 -4.24
N GLU A 370 8.22 -14.84 -3.69
CA GLU A 370 7.94 -13.64 -4.49
C GLU A 370 9.05 -13.44 -5.54
N THR A 371 8.68 -13.46 -6.82
CA THR A 371 9.63 -13.27 -7.92
C THR A 371 9.89 -11.80 -8.21
N PHE A 372 8.86 -10.98 -8.13
CA PHE A 372 8.90 -9.53 -8.35
C PHE A 372 9.57 -9.16 -9.69
N GLY A 373 9.14 -9.85 -10.75
CA GLY A 373 9.72 -9.74 -12.08
C GLY A 373 8.76 -10.21 -13.18
N PRO A 374 9.12 -10.04 -14.47
CA PRO A 374 8.23 -10.25 -15.61
C PRO A 374 8.06 -11.75 -15.93
N THR A 375 7.47 -12.49 -14.99
CA THR A 375 7.30 -13.95 -15.13
C THR A 375 5.89 -14.39 -14.77
N LEU A 376 5.30 -15.27 -15.58
CA LEU A 376 3.99 -15.87 -15.38
C LEU A 376 4.09 -17.39 -15.41
N PRO A 377 4.26 -18.05 -14.26
CA PRO A 377 4.14 -19.51 -14.15
C PRO A 377 2.66 -19.91 -14.21
N VAL A 378 2.33 -20.92 -15.04
CA VAL A 378 0.97 -21.38 -15.29
C VAL A 378 0.81 -22.84 -14.91
N VAL A 379 -0.18 -23.13 -14.08
CA VAL A 379 -0.53 -24.46 -13.56
C VAL A 379 -1.89 -24.89 -14.12
N LYS A 380 -1.97 -26.11 -14.64
CA LYS A 380 -3.25 -26.75 -14.99
C LYS A 380 -3.90 -27.29 -13.72
N VAL A 381 -5.16 -26.98 -13.50
CA VAL A 381 -5.96 -27.51 -12.39
C VAL A 381 -7.19 -28.26 -12.90
N ALA A 382 -7.63 -29.25 -12.14
CA ALA A 382 -8.77 -30.07 -12.54
C ALA A 382 -10.10 -29.31 -12.47
N ASN A 383 -10.26 -28.41 -11.49
CA ASN A 383 -11.50 -27.69 -11.23
C ASN A 383 -11.27 -26.49 -10.29
N GLU A 384 -12.36 -25.73 -10.03
CA GLU A 384 -12.44 -24.58 -9.13
C GLU A 384 -11.90 -24.87 -7.72
N GLU A 385 -12.24 -26.03 -7.16
CA GLU A 385 -11.84 -26.41 -5.79
C GLU A 385 -10.31 -26.56 -5.67
N GLU A 386 -9.70 -27.18 -6.66
CA GLU A 386 -8.24 -27.31 -6.70
C GLU A 386 -7.56 -25.95 -6.91
N ALA A 387 -8.12 -25.11 -7.80
CA ALA A 387 -7.60 -23.76 -8.04
C ALA A 387 -7.60 -22.93 -6.74
N ILE A 388 -8.70 -22.93 -5.98
CA ILE A 388 -8.81 -22.20 -4.71
C ILE A 388 -7.81 -22.77 -3.68
N ARG A 389 -7.71 -24.10 -3.57
CA ARG A 389 -6.79 -24.74 -2.65
C ARG A 389 -5.34 -24.33 -2.91
N LEU A 390 -4.90 -24.41 -4.16
CA LEU A 390 -3.53 -24.05 -4.57
C LEU A 390 -3.28 -22.55 -4.48
N ALA A 391 -4.27 -21.72 -4.81
CA ALA A 391 -4.18 -20.27 -4.66
C ALA A 391 -3.92 -19.88 -3.19
N ASN A 392 -4.61 -20.53 -2.25
CA ASN A 392 -4.48 -20.27 -0.81
C ASN A 392 -3.23 -20.90 -0.18
N ASP A 393 -2.59 -21.85 -0.86
CA ASP A 393 -1.35 -22.49 -0.41
C ASP A 393 -0.15 -21.55 -0.65
N SER A 394 -0.09 -20.52 0.19
CA SER A 394 0.97 -19.52 0.20
C SER A 394 1.03 -18.85 1.56
N VAL A 395 2.22 -18.41 1.95
CA VAL A 395 2.42 -17.57 3.14
C VAL A 395 1.93 -16.14 2.91
N TYR A 396 1.72 -15.75 1.66
CA TYR A 396 1.23 -14.44 1.24
C TYR A 396 -0.29 -14.40 1.08
N GLY A 397 -0.85 -13.20 1.10
CA GLY A 397 -2.27 -12.96 0.86
C GLY A 397 -2.55 -11.47 0.61
N LEU A 398 -1.89 -10.87 -0.41
CA LEU A 398 -2.05 -9.45 -0.70
C LEU A 398 -3.23 -9.20 -1.64
N SER A 399 -3.17 -9.71 -2.87
CA SER A 399 -4.25 -9.60 -3.84
C SER A 399 -4.46 -10.90 -4.60
N ALA A 400 -5.54 -11.00 -5.35
CA ALA A 400 -5.85 -12.12 -6.23
C ALA A 400 -6.75 -11.64 -7.39
N THR A 401 -6.87 -12.45 -8.44
CA THR A 401 -7.81 -12.21 -9.52
C THR A 401 -8.52 -13.48 -9.95
N VAL A 402 -9.82 -13.36 -10.31
CA VAL A 402 -10.68 -14.47 -10.74
C VAL A 402 -11.32 -14.13 -12.08
N TRP A 403 -11.16 -15.00 -13.06
CA TRP A 403 -11.65 -14.84 -14.41
C TRP A 403 -12.75 -15.87 -14.68
N THR A 404 -13.96 -15.40 -15.04
CA THR A 404 -15.16 -16.23 -15.21
C THR A 404 -16.21 -15.52 -16.07
N GLY A 405 -17.07 -16.26 -16.73
CA GLY A 405 -18.24 -15.74 -17.43
C GLY A 405 -19.40 -15.34 -16.49
N ASP A 406 -19.39 -15.83 -15.23
CA ASP A 406 -20.42 -15.53 -14.21
C ASP A 406 -19.83 -14.74 -13.05
N THR A 407 -20.09 -13.43 -13.02
CA THR A 407 -19.62 -12.53 -11.95
C THR A 407 -20.04 -12.99 -10.55
N ALA A 408 -21.26 -13.55 -10.40
CA ALA A 408 -21.72 -14.06 -9.11
C ALA A 408 -20.92 -15.30 -8.67
N ARG A 409 -20.50 -16.15 -9.62
CA ARG A 409 -19.55 -17.25 -9.37
C ARG A 409 -18.20 -16.67 -8.94
N GLY A 410 -17.72 -15.66 -9.66
CA GLY A 410 -16.48 -14.95 -9.30
C GLY A 410 -16.49 -14.41 -7.87
N GLU A 411 -17.58 -13.79 -7.43
CA GLU A 411 -17.73 -13.32 -6.05
C GLU A 411 -17.74 -14.46 -5.02
N ARG A 412 -18.36 -15.61 -5.33
CA ARG A 412 -18.31 -16.79 -4.44
C ARG A 412 -16.89 -17.32 -4.29
N VAL A 413 -16.14 -17.41 -5.38
CA VAL A 413 -14.71 -17.80 -5.37
C VAL A 413 -13.89 -16.79 -4.59
N ALA A 414 -14.05 -15.49 -4.88
CA ALA A 414 -13.33 -14.41 -4.22
C ALA A 414 -13.45 -14.46 -2.68
N ARG A 415 -14.64 -14.78 -2.16
CA ARG A 415 -14.87 -14.91 -0.69
C ARG A 415 -14.16 -16.10 -0.04
N ARG A 416 -13.61 -17.01 -0.84
CA ARG A 416 -12.88 -18.20 -0.39
C ARG A 416 -11.37 -18.05 -0.53
N LEU A 417 -10.92 -16.98 -1.19
CA LEU A 417 -9.50 -16.66 -1.32
C LEU A 417 -8.98 -15.94 -0.08
N GLU A 418 -7.81 -16.33 0.36
CA GLU A 418 -7.14 -15.78 1.55
C GLU A 418 -6.25 -14.58 1.14
N SER A 419 -6.87 -13.57 0.51
CA SER A 419 -6.22 -12.34 0.04
C SER A 419 -7.01 -11.12 0.49
N GLY A 420 -6.30 -10.04 0.81
CA GLY A 420 -6.90 -8.79 1.27
C GLY A 420 -7.69 -8.05 0.20
N ALA A 421 -7.41 -8.31 -1.09
CA ALA A 421 -8.15 -7.77 -2.23
C ALA A 421 -8.35 -8.85 -3.29
N VAL A 422 -9.49 -8.81 -4.01
CA VAL A 422 -9.75 -9.71 -5.14
C VAL A 422 -10.42 -8.92 -6.26
N ASN A 423 -9.86 -9.02 -7.47
CA ASN A 423 -10.44 -8.46 -8.68
C ASN A 423 -11.18 -9.56 -9.47
N ILE A 424 -12.32 -9.24 -10.07
CA ILE A 424 -13.07 -10.18 -10.92
C ILE A 424 -13.05 -9.67 -12.34
N ASN A 425 -12.58 -10.52 -13.27
CA ASN A 425 -12.39 -10.20 -14.68
C ASN A 425 -11.56 -8.95 -14.94
N ASP A 426 -10.64 -8.66 -14.02
CA ASP A 426 -9.71 -7.54 -14.07
C ASP A 426 -8.45 -7.88 -13.24
N ALA A 427 -7.40 -7.07 -13.36
CA ALA A 427 -6.19 -7.17 -12.55
C ALA A 427 -5.83 -5.81 -11.95
N MET A 428 -5.36 -5.76 -10.71
CA MET A 428 -4.83 -4.58 -10.01
C MET A 428 -5.79 -3.39 -9.82
N THR A 429 -7.03 -3.40 -10.34
CA THR A 429 -7.96 -2.25 -10.27
C THR A 429 -8.27 -1.80 -8.84
N ASN A 430 -8.18 -2.71 -7.86
CA ASN A 430 -8.40 -2.41 -6.46
C ASN A 430 -7.46 -1.30 -5.92
N VAL A 431 -6.22 -1.17 -6.42
CA VAL A 431 -5.27 -0.15 -5.93
C VAL A 431 -5.67 1.27 -6.34
N PHE A 432 -6.40 1.41 -7.44
CA PHE A 432 -6.89 2.70 -7.93
C PHE A 432 -8.22 3.13 -7.28
N CYS A 433 -8.83 2.25 -6.50
CA CYS A 433 -10.11 2.51 -5.83
C CYS A 433 -9.90 2.90 -4.36
N PHE A 434 -9.56 4.15 -4.08
CA PHE A 434 -9.26 4.63 -2.71
C PHE A 434 -10.40 4.41 -1.69
N SER A 435 -11.62 4.20 -2.15
CA SER A 435 -12.77 3.84 -1.31
C SER A 435 -12.76 2.39 -0.81
N LEU A 436 -11.98 1.50 -1.47
CA LEU A 436 -11.80 0.12 -1.05
C LEU A 436 -10.55 -0.02 -0.16
N PRO A 437 -10.62 -0.85 0.89
CA PRO A 437 -9.42 -1.18 1.64
C PRO A 437 -8.50 -2.07 0.80
N MET A 438 -7.21 -1.82 0.91
CA MET A 438 -6.15 -2.68 0.42
C MET A 438 -5.22 -2.95 1.60
N GLY A 439 -4.99 -4.22 1.91
CA GLY A 439 -4.09 -4.60 3.00
C GLY A 439 -3.79 -6.08 2.95
N GLY A 440 -2.56 -6.44 3.23
CA GLY A 440 -2.11 -7.81 3.19
C GLY A 440 -2.66 -8.66 4.34
N TRP A 441 -3.09 -9.86 4.00
CA TRP A 441 -3.35 -10.93 4.96
C TRP A 441 -2.08 -11.79 5.11
N LYS A 442 -2.05 -12.68 6.08
CA LYS A 442 -0.90 -13.57 6.35
C LYS A 442 0.40 -12.76 6.49
N GLU A 443 1.45 -13.11 5.74
CA GLU A 443 2.74 -12.43 5.77
C GLU A 443 2.84 -11.21 4.82
N SER A 444 1.73 -10.86 4.15
CA SER A 444 1.69 -9.70 3.24
C SER A 444 1.43 -8.37 3.94
N GLY A 445 1.14 -8.33 5.24
CA GLY A 445 1.03 -7.04 5.91
C GLY A 445 0.36 -7.04 7.27
N ILE A 446 0.31 -5.84 7.84
CA ILE A 446 -0.43 -5.50 9.07
C ILE A 446 -1.12 -4.16 8.84
N GLY A 447 -2.44 -4.12 9.06
CA GLY A 447 -3.23 -2.94 8.78
C GLY A 447 -3.70 -2.89 7.33
N TYR A 448 -3.89 -1.69 6.80
CA TYR A 448 -4.41 -1.48 5.44
C TYR A 448 -4.14 -0.05 4.98
N ARG A 449 -4.24 0.17 3.67
CA ARG A 449 -4.35 1.48 3.01
C ARG A 449 -5.70 1.60 2.29
N GLY A 450 -6.08 2.79 1.85
CA GLY A 450 -7.40 2.99 1.23
C GLY A 450 -8.55 2.79 2.21
N GLY A 451 -9.72 2.39 1.71
CA GLY A 451 -10.91 2.15 2.53
C GLY A 451 -11.65 3.42 2.95
N GLY A 452 -11.58 4.47 2.15
CA GLY A 452 -12.27 5.72 2.42
C GLY A 452 -11.84 6.32 3.76
N ALA A 453 -12.81 6.63 4.62
CA ALA A 453 -12.55 7.22 5.94
C ALA A 453 -11.52 6.44 6.76
N ALA A 454 -11.52 5.11 6.67
CA ALA A 454 -10.63 4.27 7.45
C ALA A 454 -9.15 4.50 7.09
N GLY A 455 -8.84 4.64 5.78
CA GLY A 455 -7.48 4.89 5.29
C GLY A 455 -6.90 6.23 5.75
N LEU A 456 -7.75 7.22 6.02
CA LEU A 456 -7.33 8.50 6.57
C LEU A 456 -7.25 8.45 8.10
N ILE A 457 -8.26 7.85 8.76
CA ILE A 457 -8.35 7.76 10.22
C ILE A 457 -7.21 6.93 10.82
N LYS A 458 -6.60 5.99 10.07
CA LYS A 458 -5.44 5.23 10.55
C LYS A 458 -4.27 6.13 11.00
N PHE A 459 -4.17 7.34 10.44
CA PHE A 459 -3.17 8.34 10.83
C PHE A 459 -3.62 9.24 11.99
N CYS A 460 -4.74 8.87 12.67
CA CYS A 460 -5.28 9.60 13.81
C CYS A 460 -5.37 8.71 15.05
N ARG A 461 -5.23 9.35 16.21
CA ARG A 461 -5.63 8.79 17.50
C ARG A 461 -7.10 9.12 17.74
N GLN A 462 -7.86 8.14 18.21
CA GLN A 462 -9.25 8.33 18.59
C GLN A 462 -9.34 8.74 20.06
N GLN A 463 -10.07 9.81 20.34
CA GLN A 463 -10.34 10.25 21.70
C GLN A 463 -11.84 10.16 21.99
N ALA A 464 -12.19 9.47 23.06
CA ALA A 464 -13.56 9.39 23.54
C ALA A 464 -13.85 10.53 24.51
N ILE A 465 -14.91 11.28 24.25
CA ILE A 465 -15.38 12.38 25.11
C ILE A 465 -16.80 12.05 25.57
N THR A 466 -17.04 12.16 26.90
CA THR A 466 -18.36 12.05 27.47
C THR A 466 -18.73 13.36 28.16
N ALA A 467 -19.92 13.87 27.89
CA ALA A 467 -20.43 15.08 28.50
C ALA A 467 -21.87 14.85 29.02
N PRO A 468 -22.31 15.52 30.09
CA PRO A 468 -23.71 15.45 30.55
C PRO A 468 -24.64 16.12 29.53
N ARG A 469 -25.81 15.52 29.28
CA ARG A 469 -26.91 16.15 28.51
C ARG A 469 -27.92 16.88 29.38
N ILE A 470 -27.87 16.60 30.67
CA ILE A 470 -28.75 17.23 31.69
C ILE A 470 -27.86 17.97 32.70
N PRO A 471 -28.42 18.94 33.45
CA PRO A 471 -27.65 19.63 34.47
C PRO A 471 -26.96 18.64 35.42
N THR A 472 -25.68 18.90 35.69
CA THR A 472 -24.86 18.03 36.57
C THR A 472 -25.38 18.08 38.00
N GLN A 473 -25.54 16.92 38.61
CA GLN A 473 -25.85 16.77 40.04
C GLN A 473 -24.55 16.73 40.86
N LYS A 474 -24.69 16.92 42.20
CA LYS A 474 -23.55 16.83 43.11
C LYS A 474 -22.91 15.45 43.17
N SER A 475 -23.61 14.38 42.75
CA SER A 475 -23.18 13.00 42.73
C SER A 475 -23.78 12.25 41.54
N GLU A 476 -23.05 11.33 40.95
CA GLU A 476 -23.51 10.40 39.93
C GLU A 476 -23.84 9.04 40.54
N MET A 477 -24.74 8.28 39.91
CA MET A 477 -25.24 7.01 40.44
C MET A 477 -24.12 5.96 40.69
N LEU A 478 -23.02 6.04 39.96
CA LEU A 478 -21.89 5.10 40.06
C LEU A 478 -20.73 5.60 40.94
N TRP A 479 -20.85 6.81 41.52
CA TRP A 479 -19.79 7.36 42.39
C TRP A 479 -19.84 6.76 43.80
N TYR A 480 -18.78 7.02 44.59
CA TYR A 480 -18.75 6.60 46.00
C TYR A 480 -19.97 7.13 46.73
N SER A 481 -20.39 6.44 47.77
CA SER A 481 -21.64 6.61 48.51
C SER A 481 -22.89 6.07 47.79
N SER A 482 -22.73 5.14 46.80
CA SER A 482 -23.87 4.44 46.23
C SER A 482 -24.67 3.70 47.33
N THR A 483 -25.96 3.95 47.40
CA THR A 483 -26.85 3.30 48.35
C THR A 483 -27.33 1.96 47.78
N GLN A 484 -27.82 1.06 48.69
CA GLN A 484 -28.45 -0.20 48.29
C GLN A 484 -29.62 0.03 47.29
N LYS A 485 -30.36 1.16 47.46
CA LYS A 485 -31.45 1.53 46.55
C LYS A 485 -30.93 1.83 45.11
N GLN A 486 -29.85 2.60 45.04
CA GLN A 486 -29.22 2.91 43.73
C GLN A 486 -28.69 1.65 43.01
N SER A 487 -28.01 0.76 43.77
CA SER A 487 -27.53 -0.51 43.25
C SER A 487 -28.67 -1.45 42.82
N SER A 488 -29.77 -1.49 43.58
CA SER A 488 -30.97 -2.25 43.23
C SER A 488 -31.67 -1.73 42.01
N PHE A 489 -31.78 -0.38 41.86
CA PHE A 489 -32.33 0.27 40.69
C PHE A 489 -31.46 -0.02 39.46
N ALA A 490 -30.15 0.13 39.53
CA ALA A 490 -29.25 -0.15 38.43
C ALA A 490 -29.39 -1.60 37.96
N ARG A 491 -29.40 -2.57 38.89
CA ARG A 491 -29.63 -3.99 38.59
C ARG A 491 -30.99 -4.25 37.93
N ALA A 492 -32.06 -3.63 38.44
CA ALA A 492 -33.40 -3.76 37.87
C ALA A 492 -33.45 -3.18 36.45
N ALA A 493 -32.87 -2.02 36.23
CA ALA A 493 -32.77 -1.38 34.91
C ALA A 493 -32.00 -2.25 33.93
N ILE A 494 -30.80 -2.71 34.27
CA ILE A 494 -30.01 -3.61 33.40
C ILE A 494 -30.79 -4.88 33.09
N ARG A 495 -31.48 -5.47 34.09
CA ARG A 495 -32.28 -6.68 33.93
C ARG A 495 -33.44 -6.43 32.97
N ALA A 496 -34.15 -5.31 33.12
CA ALA A 496 -35.28 -4.94 32.25
C ALA A 496 -34.88 -4.72 30.78
N PHE A 497 -33.71 -4.10 30.55
CA PHE A 497 -33.25 -3.80 29.20
C PHE A 497 -32.41 -4.90 28.54
N SER A 498 -31.59 -5.63 29.31
CA SER A 498 -30.69 -6.65 28.80
C SER A 498 -31.17 -8.09 29.03
N GLY A 499 -32.16 -8.29 29.93
CA GLY A 499 -32.71 -9.63 30.22
C GLY A 499 -33.55 -10.17 29.07
N ARG A 500 -33.61 -11.50 28.92
CA ARG A 500 -34.44 -12.21 27.94
C ARG A 500 -35.62 -12.89 28.63
N GLY A 501 -36.81 -12.90 28.02
CA GLY A 501 -38.00 -13.61 28.49
C GLY A 501 -38.34 -13.27 29.94
N LYS A 502 -38.65 -14.28 30.77
CA LYS A 502 -39.02 -14.12 32.18
C LYS A 502 -37.95 -13.43 33.04
N ARG A 503 -36.67 -13.44 32.63
CA ARG A 503 -35.57 -12.77 33.34
C ARG A 503 -35.73 -11.24 33.35
N ARG A 504 -36.40 -10.65 32.35
CA ARG A 504 -36.75 -9.22 32.34
C ARG A 504 -37.60 -8.83 33.54
N LEU A 505 -38.47 -9.73 33.99
CA LEU A 505 -39.40 -9.53 35.11
C LEU A 505 -38.78 -9.96 36.46
N GLY A 506 -37.50 -10.27 36.50
CA GLY A 506 -36.82 -10.69 37.71
C GLY A 506 -37.04 -12.15 38.10
N ARG A 507 -37.71 -12.96 37.27
CA ARG A 507 -37.96 -14.38 37.54
C ARG A 507 -36.79 -15.22 37.06
N LYS A 508 -36.30 -16.16 37.92
CA LYS A 508 -35.34 -17.18 37.53
C LYS A 508 -36.04 -18.15 36.55
N VAL A 509 -35.31 -18.57 35.49
CA VAL A 509 -35.78 -19.63 34.58
C VAL A 509 -35.22 -20.94 35.08
#